data_73cb420d0a188c7ff80b08c227048b3e
#
_entry.id   73cb420d0a188c7ff80b08c227048b3e
#
_cell.length_a   1.000
_cell.length_b   1.000
_cell.length_c   1.000
_cell.angle_alpha   90.00
_cell.angle_beta   90.00
_cell.angle_gamma   90.00
#
_symmetry.space_group_name_H-M   'P 1'
#
loop_
_entity.id
_entity.type
_entity.pdbx_description
1 polymer ?
#
loop_
_entity_poly.entity_id
_entity_poly.type
_entity_poly.pdbx_seq_one_letter_code
_entity_poly.pdbx_strand_id
1 'polypeptide(L)'
;MVTDLHHFLDLPAGTPGPARRLAGHLSNIVRAATAGDAGIAWESALPCRRRPANRRCPGRMIVLRTEPPAPIRWQCSVCDDQGIISNWAGSPCDLRPPRLTLARPVNEIVISEEAAAALRELRLPDAGCERLVFRIRAHDGGAVLPATPGDLDELIGFVAAEANHAASRRRRQRLDTALDALSNAARAR
;
A
#
# COMPACT_ATOMS: atom_id res chain seq x y z
N MET A 1 -15.51 4.17 12.51
CA MET A 1 -15.35 5.56 12.02
C MET A 1 -16.02 5.70 10.65
N VAL A 2 -16.79 6.76 10.41
CA VAL A 2 -17.37 7.08 9.08
C VAL A 2 -16.65 8.31 8.55
N THR A 3 -16.17 8.25 7.32
CA THR A 3 -15.27 9.28 6.79
C THR A 3 -15.57 9.53 5.32
N ASP A 4 -15.70 10.81 4.96
CA ASP A 4 -15.65 11.27 3.56
C ASP A 4 -14.20 11.59 3.20
N LEU A 5 -13.69 10.97 2.13
CA LEU A 5 -12.30 11.12 1.72
C LEU A 5 -11.97 12.54 1.28
N HIS A 6 -12.91 13.26 0.66
CA HIS A 6 -12.67 14.62 0.18
C HIS A 6 -12.19 15.58 1.28
N HIS A 7 -12.66 15.40 2.52
CA HIS A 7 -12.23 16.24 3.64
C HIS A 7 -10.75 16.07 4.01
N PHE A 8 -10.05 15.08 3.45
CA PHE A 8 -8.68 14.74 3.77
C PHE A 8 -7.71 14.85 2.58
N LEU A 9 -8.21 15.14 1.38
CA LEU A 9 -7.35 15.27 0.20
C LEU A 9 -6.62 16.62 0.17
N ASP A 10 -7.32 17.71 0.49
CA ASP A 10 -6.81 19.08 0.38
C ASP A 10 -6.68 19.73 1.76
N LEU A 11 -5.81 19.17 2.60
CA LEU A 11 -5.55 19.74 3.91
C LEU A 11 -4.72 21.02 3.82
N PRO A 12 -5.11 22.13 4.50
CA PRO A 12 -4.34 23.37 4.55
C PRO A 12 -2.89 23.13 5.03
N ALA A 13 -1.95 23.95 4.56
CA ALA A 13 -0.53 23.86 4.90
C ALA A 13 -0.26 23.85 6.42
N GLY A 14 -1.08 24.59 7.20
CA GLY A 14 -1.00 24.68 8.66
C GLY A 14 -1.67 23.53 9.43
N THR A 15 -2.22 22.50 8.75
CA THR A 15 -2.91 21.41 9.42
C THR A 15 -2.03 20.70 10.45
N PRO A 16 -2.54 20.43 11.68
CA PRO A 16 -1.80 19.72 12.73
C PRO A 16 -1.29 18.34 12.28
N GLY A 17 -0.11 17.95 12.75
CA GLY A 17 0.52 16.68 12.41
C GLY A 17 -0.35 15.43 12.61
N PRO A 18 -1.16 15.33 13.70
CA PRO A 18 -2.09 14.21 13.86
C PRO A 18 -3.13 14.08 12.75
N ALA A 19 -3.71 15.19 12.29
CA ALA A 19 -4.68 15.20 11.21
C ALA A 19 -4.05 14.80 9.87
N ARG A 20 -2.85 15.30 9.56
CA ARG A 20 -2.09 14.88 8.37
C ARG A 20 -1.75 13.40 8.39
N ARG A 21 -1.37 12.85 9.55
CA ARG A 21 -1.12 11.40 9.69
C ARG A 21 -2.39 10.58 9.50
N LEU A 22 -3.54 11.07 9.98
CA LEU A 22 -4.82 10.42 9.74
C LEU A 22 -5.17 10.43 8.25
N ALA A 23 -5.06 11.57 7.59
CA ALA A 23 -5.30 11.72 6.16
C ALA A 23 -4.41 10.76 5.34
N GLY A 24 -3.11 10.71 5.62
CA GLY A 24 -2.20 9.75 4.97
C GLY A 24 -2.58 8.30 5.20
N HIS A 25 -3.03 7.95 6.41
CA HIS A 25 -3.49 6.60 6.71
C HIS A 25 -4.77 6.23 5.92
N LEU A 26 -5.75 7.13 5.85
CA LEU A 26 -6.98 6.92 5.09
C LEU A 26 -6.69 6.81 3.58
N SER A 27 -5.83 7.67 3.06
CA SER A 27 -5.37 7.60 1.67
C SER A 27 -4.71 6.24 1.35
N ASN A 28 -3.88 5.73 2.24
CA ASN A 28 -3.24 4.42 2.07
C ASN A 28 -4.25 3.26 2.14
N ILE A 29 -5.29 3.36 2.97
CA ILE A 29 -6.39 2.39 3.00
C ILE A 29 -7.13 2.37 1.65
N VAL A 30 -7.42 3.55 1.08
CA VAL A 30 -8.07 3.65 -0.25
C VAL A 30 -7.18 3.04 -1.32
N ARG A 31 -5.87 3.38 -1.36
CA ARG A 31 -4.93 2.78 -2.30
C ARG A 31 -4.89 1.26 -2.19
N ALA A 32 -4.78 0.72 -0.97
CA ALA A 32 -4.81 -0.72 -0.76
C ALA A 32 -6.11 -1.35 -1.29
N ALA A 33 -7.27 -0.82 -0.91
CA ALA A 33 -8.56 -1.34 -1.31
C ALA A 33 -8.78 -1.27 -2.83
N THR A 34 -8.30 -0.21 -3.49
CA THR A 34 -8.46 -0.01 -4.94
C THR A 34 -7.40 -0.73 -5.77
N ALA A 35 -6.26 -1.06 -5.18
CA ALA A 35 -5.26 -1.93 -5.79
C ALA A 35 -5.71 -3.40 -5.88
N GLY A 36 -6.55 -3.85 -4.93
CA GLY A 36 -7.11 -5.22 -4.90
C GLY A 36 -8.39 -5.36 -5.71
N ASP A 37 -8.89 -6.59 -5.77
CA ASP A 37 -10.12 -6.93 -6.49
C ASP A 37 -11.37 -6.49 -5.72
N ALA A 38 -12.47 -6.21 -6.44
CA ALA A 38 -13.75 -5.87 -5.84
C ALA A 38 -14.43 -7.10 -5.23
N GLY A 39 -15.17 -6.91 -4.14
CA GLY A 39 -16.00 -7.94 -3.51
C GLY A 39 -15.23 -8.92 -2.61
N ILE A 40 -13.90 -8.84 -2.55
CA ILE A 40 -13.06 -9.71 -1.74
C ILE A 40 -12.40 -8.90 -0.63
N ALA A 41 -12.61 -9.32 0.63
CA ALA A 41 -11.87 -8.78 1.76
C ALA A 41 -10.47 -9.41 1.81
N TRP A 42 -9.43 -8.59 2.01
CA TRP A 42 -8.06 -9.11 2.11
C TRP A 42 -7.23 -8.33 3.12
N GLU A 43 -6.25 -8.98 3.74
CA GLU A 43 -5.33 -8.37 4.69
C GLU A 43 -4.17 -7.73 3.96
N SER A 44 -4.18 -6.40 3.91
CA SER A 44 -3.09 -5.61 3.33
C SER A 44 -1.88 -5.61 4.26
N ALA A 45 -0.70 -5.29 3.73
CA ALA A 45 0.49 -5.09 4.58
C ALA A 45 0.51 -3.73 5.31
N LEU A 46 -0.59 -2.94 5.30
CA LEU A 46 -0.69 -1.68 6.02
C LEU A 46 -0.79 -1.91 7.53
N PRO A 47 0.12 -1.36 8.35
CA PRO A 47 0.06 -1.53 9.79
C PRO A 47 -1.10 -0.74 10.40
N CYS A 48 -1.67 -1.27 11.49
CA CYS A 48 -2.62 -0.52 12.32
C CYS A 48 -1.92 0.69 12.98
N ARG A 49 -2.62 1.83 13.02
CA ARG A 49 -2.11 3.06 13.63
C ARG A 49 -2.39 3.17 15.13
N ARG A 50 -3.23 2.31 15.69
CA ARG A 50 -3.64 2.35 17.09
C ARG A 50 -2.50 1.97 18.04
N ARG A 51 -2.60 2.49 19.25
CA ARG A 51 -1.67 2.19 20.33
C ARG A 51 -2.45 1.82 21.60
N PRO A 52 -3.15 0.68 21.63
CA PRO A 52 -3.82 0.23 22.84
C PRO A 52 -2.78 0.07 23.96
N ALA A 53 -3.11 0.56 25.15
CA ALA A 53 -2.21 0.56 26.31
C ALA A 53 -0.79 1.12 26.02
N ASN A 54 -0.69 2.17 25.19
CA ASN A 54 0.56 2.81 24.76
C ASN A 54 1.52 1.92 23.97
N ARG A 55 1.13 0.71 23.58
CA ARG A 55 1.91 -0.20 22.72
C ARG A 55 1.37 -0.17 21.30
N ARG A 56 2.26 -0.30 20.33
CA ARG A 56 1.85 -0.38 18.92
C ARG A 56 0.97 -1.61 18.71
N CYS A 57 -0.20 -1.43 18.09
CA CYS A 57 -1.00 -2.58 17.68
C CYS A 57 -0.24 -3.37 16.59
N PRO A 58 -0.09 -4.70 16.72
CA PRO A 58 0.60 -5.51 15.74
C PRO A 58 -0.27 -5.81 14.50
N GLY A 59 -1.56 -5.47 14.53
CA GLY A 59 -2.51 -5.81 13.47
C GLY A 59 -2.27 -5.07 12.17
N ARG A 60 -2.82 -5.63 11.11
CA ARG A 60 -2.84 -5.12 9.74
C ARG A 60 -4.24 -4.64 9.36
N MET A 61 -4.33 -3.83 8.31
CA MET A 61 -5.62 -3.38 7.78
C MET A 61 -6.20 -4.42 6.83
N ILE A 62 -7.32 -5.00 7.23
CA ILE A 62 -8.19 -5.77 6.34
C ILE A 62 -9.06 -4.75 5.60
N VAL A 63 -9.08 -4.81 4.29
CA VAL A 63 -9.83 -3.89 3.44
C VAL A 63 -10.81 -4.64 2.55
N LEU A 64 -11.96 -4.04 2.31
CA LEU A 64 -12.99 -4.54 1.39
C LEU A 64 -13.51 -3.38 0.55
N ARG A 65 -13.40 -3.51 -0.76
CA ARG A 65 -14.01 -2.61 -1.74
C ARG A 65 -15.09 -3.35 -2.52
N THR A 66 -16.22 -2.71 -2.69
CA THR A 66 -17.24 -3.05 -3.70
C THR A 66 -17.26 -1.97 -4.77
N GLU A 67 -18.12 -2.11 -5.78
CA GLU A 67 -18.21 -1.10 -6.84
C GLU A 67 -18.82 0.21 -6.32
N PRO A 68 -18.38 1.37 -6.85
CA PRO A 68 -19.00 2.67 -6.53
C PRO A 68 -20.52 2.68 -6.80
N PRO A 69 -21.29 3.41 -6.01
CA PRO A 69 -20.89 4.39 -4.98
C PRO A 69 -20.66 3.80 -3.59
N ALA A 70 -20.60 2.48 -3.44
CA ALA A 70 -20.45 1.84 -2.15
C ALA A 70 -19.14 2.25 -1.45
N PRO A 71 -19.15 2.50 -0.13
CA PRO A 71 -17.95 2.88 0.61
C PRO A 71 -16.97 1.71 0.73
N ILE A 72 -15.68 2.04 0.85
CA ILE A 72 -14.65 1.09 1.28
C ILE A 72 -14.85 0.79 2.76
N ARG A 73 -14.86 -0.49 3.12
CA ARG A 73 -14.82 -0.96 4.51
C ARG A 73 -13.41 -1.36 4.89
N TRP A 74 -13.02 -1.08 6.12
CA TRP A 74 -11.73 -1.48 6.63
C TRP A 74 -11.82 -1.81 8.13
N GLN A 75 -10.96 -2.72 8.58
CA GLN A 75 -10.83 -3.08 9.99
C GLN A 75 -9.40 -3.54 10.29
N CYS A 76 -8.99 -3.45 11.55
CA CYS A 76 -7.75 -4.04 12.01
C CYS A 76 -7.92 -5.55 12.25
N SER A 77 -6.90 -6.35 11.92
CA SER A 77 -6.92 -7.80 12.18
C SER A 77 -6.80 -8.17 13.67
N VAL A 78 -6.44 -7.21 14.56
CA VAL A 78 -6.15 -7.49 15.98
C VAL A 78 -6.96 -6.63 16.95
N CYS A 79 -7.23 -5.35 16.65
CA CYS A 79 -7.96 -4.47 17.55
C CYS A 79 -9.25 -3.93 16.90
N ASP A 80 -10.08 -3.23 17.69
CA ASP A 80 -11.40 -2.72 17.28
C ASP A 80 -11.33 -1.48 16.35
N ASP A 81 -10.17 -1.17 15.77
CA ASP A 81 -10.05 -0.05 14.83
C ASP A 81 -10.67 -0.44 13.49
N GLN A 82 -11.79 0.21 13.15
CA GLN A 82 -12.55 -0.07 11.94
C GLN A 82 -13.29 1.16 11.43
N GLY A 83 -13.70 1.12 10.17
CA GLY A 83 -14.50 2.19 9.61
C GLY A 83 -14.90 1.98 8.16
N ILE A 84 -15.52 3.04 7.63
CA ILE A 84 -15.90 3.15 6.23
C ILE A 84 -15.38 4.47 5.65
N ILE A 85 -15.03 4.45 4.36
CA ILE A 85 -14.58 5.62 3.60
C ILE A 85 -15.47 5.76 2.37
N SER A 86 -16.18 6.90 2.27
CA SER A 86 -17.00 7.27 1.12
C SER A 86 -16.25 8.23 0.19
N ASN A 87 -16.83 8.47 -1.01
CA ASN A 87 -16.32 9.42 -2.01
C ASN A 87 -14.84 9.17 -2.41
N TRP A 88 -14.46 7.91 -2.46
CA TRP A 88 -13.10 7.48 -2.79
C TRP A 88 -12.88 7.33 -4.30
N ALA A 89 -13.95 7.04 -5.08
CA ALA A 89 -13.86 6.77 -6.51
C ALA A 89 -13.44 8.02 -7.28
N GLY A 90 -12.48 7.88 -8.19
CA GLY A 90 -11.93 8.99 -8.99
C GLY A 90 -11.02 9.93 -8.18
N SER A 91 -10.73 9.65 -6.90
CA SER A 91 -9.75 10.41 -6.12
C SER A 91 -8.32 10.12 -6.58
N PRO A 92 -7.33 10.96 -6.24
CA PRO A 92 -5.91 10.68 -6.49
C PRO A 92 -5.39 9.40 -5.81
N CYS A 93 -6.17 8.81 -4.90
CA CYS A 93 -5.85 7.55 -4.22
C CYS A 93 -6.52 6.33 -4.87
N ASP A 94 -7.33 6.51 -5.89
CA ASP A 94 -8.03 5.44 -6.60
C ASP A 94 -7.10 4.78 -7.62
N LEU A 95 -6.56 3.62 -7.28
CA LEU A 95 -5.60 2.87 -8.10
C LEU A 95 -6.26 1.78 -8.96
N ARG A 96 -7.58 1.82 -9.17
CA ARG A 96 -8.24 0.83 -10.04
C ARG A 96 -7.64 0.86 -11.44
N PRO A 97 -7.42 -0.33 -12.09
CA PRO A 97 -6.93 -0.36 -13.44
C PRO A 97 -7.95 0.26 -14.41
N PRO A 98 -7.51 0.94 -15.47
CA PRO A 98 -8.39 1.21 -16.60
C PRO A 98 -9.02 -0.11 -17.09
N ARG A 99 -10.29 -0.08 -17.48
CA ARG A 99 -11.16 -1.25 -17.78
C ARG A 99 -10.65 -2.28 -18.82
N LEU A 100 -9.46 -2.13 -19.38
CA LEU A 100 -8.93 -2.93 -20.49
C LEU A 100 -7.67 -3.76 -20.16
N THR A 101 -7.34 -3.98 -18.90
CA THR A 101 -6.16 -4.79 -18.57
C THR A 101 -6.51 -6.28 -18.62
N LEU A 102 -6.01 -7.01 -19.62
CA LEU A 102 -6.06 -8.46 -19.69
C LEU A 102 -5.38 -9.06 -18.45
N ALA A 103 -5.99 -10.10 -17.87
CA ALA A 103 -5.38 -10.85 -16.77
C ALA A 103 -4.04 -11.45 -17.24
N ARG A 104 -2.93 -11.00 -16.64
CA ARG A 104 -1.59 -11.56 -16.88
C ARG A 104 -1.25 -12.53 -15.75
N PRO A 105 -0.50 -13.60 -16.01
CA PRO A 105 -0.04 -14.50 -14.95
C PRO A 105 0.76 -13.70 -13.92
N VAL A 106 0.43 -13.90 -12.65
CA VAL A 106 1.02 -13.16 -11.53
C VAL A 106 1.79 -14.14 -10.66
N ASN A 107 3.05 -13.84 -10.39
CA ASN A 107 3.88 -14.58 -9.45
C ASN A 107 3.76 -13.97 -8.05
N GLU A 108 3.76 -14.81 -7.03
CA GLU A 108 3.80 -14.39 -5.64
C GLU A 108 5.24 -14.33 -5.16
N ILE A 109 5.71 -13.13 -4.82
CA ILE A 109 7.08 -12.87 -4.39
C ILE A 109 7.08 -12.60 -2.90
N VAL A 110 7.74 -13.46 -2.13
CA VAL A 110 7.89 -13.26 -0.69
C VAL A 110 8.99 -12.23 -0.44
N ILE A 111 8.65 -11.19 0.32
CA ILE A 111 9.57 -10.12 0.75
C ILE A 111 9.45 -9.90 2.25
N SER A 112 10.49 -9.33 2.87
CA SER A 112 10.44 -8.97 4.28
C SER A 112 9.45 -7.82 4.53
N GLU A 113 8.93 -7.70 5.76
CA GLU A 113 8.09 -6.56 6.16
C GLU A 113 8.83 -5.23 6.01
N GLU A 114 10.14 -5.22 6.26
CA GLU A 114 10.97 -4.03 6.11
C GLU A 114 11.07 -3.59 4.65
N ALA A 115 11.25 -4.54 3.71
CA ALA A 115 11.21 -4.28 2.29
C ALA A 115 9.84 -3.76 1.84
N ALA A 116 8.74 -4.40 2.27
CA ALA A 116 7.39 -3.95 1.98
C ALA A 116 7.11 -2.54 2.51
N ALA A 117 7.63 -2.19 3.68
CA ALA A 117 7.51 -0.84 4.24
C ALA A 117 8.32 0.17 3.43
N ALA A 118 9.54 -0.18 3.00
CA ALA A 118 10.38 0.68 2.17
C ALA A 118 9.73 0.98 0.82
N LEU A 119 9.15 -0.03 0.17
CA LEU A 119 8.44 0.12 -1.10
C LEU A 119 7.25 1.08 -0.98
N ARG A 120 6.47 1.01 0.10
CA ARG A 120 5.32 1.91 0.31
C ARG A 120 5.70 3.36 0.60
N GLU A 121 6.94 3.63 1.00
CA GLU A 121 7.47 4.98 1.20
C GLU A 121 7.97 5.62 -0.11
N LEU A 122 8.02 4.86 -1.21
CA LEU A 122 8.39 5.39 -2.52
C LEU A 122 7.30 6.31 -3.08
N ARG A 123 7.73 7.36 -3.75
CA ARG A 123 6.86 8.19 -4.60
C ARG A 123 6.95 7.63 -6.01
N LEU A 124 6.12 6.68 -6.31
CA LEU A 124 6.09 6.06 -7.62
C LEU A 124 5.40 6.99 -8.63
N PRO A 125 6.03 7.27 -9.77
CA PRO A 125 5.49 8.20 -10.77
C PRO A 125 4.32 7.60 -11.56
N ASP A 126 4.23 6.27 -11.58
CA ASP A 126 3.23 5.52 -12.33
C ASP A 126 2.22 4.84 -11.41
N ALA A 127 0.93 4.96 -11.78
CA ALA A 127 -0.17 4.35 -11.05
C ALA A 127 -0.15 2.81 -11.08
N GLY A 128 0.51 2.20 -12.08
CA GLY A 128 0.71 0.76 -12.18
C GLY A 128 1.63 0.25 -11.08
N CYS A 129 2.81 0.85 -10.95
CA CYS A 129 3.77 0.55 -9.88
C CYS A 129 3.22 0.87 -8.49
N GLU A 130 2.48 2.00 -8.34
CA GLU A 130 1.84 2.32 -7.06
C GLU A 130 0.81 1.24 -6.68
N ARG A 131 -0.03 0.80 -7.61
CA ARG A 131 -0.98 -0.30 -7.40
C ARG A 131 -0.29 -1.59 -7.01
N LEU A 132 0.82 -1.92 -7.66
CA LEU A 132 1.62 -3.11 -7.38
C LEU A 132 2.07 -3.12 -5.91
N VAL A 133 2.64 -2.03 -5.45
CA VAL A 133 3.10 -1.89 -4.06
C VAL A 133 1.95 -1.95 -3.05
N PHE A 134 0.80 -1.36 -3.37
CA PHE A 134 -0.37 -1.41 -2.48
C PHE A 134 -1.13 -2.75 -2.51
N ARG A 135 -0.86 -3.64 -3.49
CA ARG A 135 -1.33 -5.03 -3.49
C ARG A 135 -0.52 -5.96 -2.59
N ILE A 136 0.57 -5.51 -2.00
CA ILE A 136 1.36 -6.31 -1.04
C ILE A 136 0.47 -6.76 0.12
N ARG A 137 0.41 -8.07 0.32
CA ARG A 137 -0.39 -8.73 1.36
C ARG A 137 0.49 -9.14 2.53
N ALA A 138 -0.09 -9.21 3.73
CA ALA A 138 0.56 -9.84 4.86
C ALA A 138 0.74 -11.35 4.61
N HIS A 139 1.87 -11.90 5.04
CA HIS A 139 2.19 -13.32 4.97
C HIS A 139 2.97 -13.73 6.22
N ASP A 140 2.91 -14.99 6.62
CA ASP A 140 3.64 -15.49 7.78
C ASP A 140 5.16 -15.28 7.62
N GLY A 141 5.72 -14.45 8.50
CA GLY A 141 7.14 -14.09 8.47
C GLY A 141 7.53 -12.99 7.46
N GLY A 142 6.55 -12.28 6.83
CA GLY A 142 6.85 -11.21 5.90
C GLY A 142 5.64 -10.67 5.14
N ALA A 143 5.82 -10.43 3.86
CA ALA A 143 4.77 -9.96 2.97
C ALA A 143 4.90 -10.61 1.59
N VAL A 144 3.79 -10.70 0.86
CA VAL A 144 3.74 -11.21 -0.52
C VAL A 144 3.40 -10.07 -1.47
N LEU A 145 4.23 -9.90 -2.47
CA LEU A 145 4.04 -8.99 -3.59
C LEU A 145 3.57 -9.80 -4.81
N PRO A 146 2.30 -9.68 -5.24
CA PRO A 146 1.83 -10.29 -6.47
C PRO A 146 2.26 -9.41 -7.67
N ALA A 147 3.11 -9.93 -8.56
CA ALA A 147 3.65 -9.19 -9.70
C ALA A 147 3.76 -10.06 -10.95
N THR A 148 3.54 -9.47 -12.13
CA THR A 148 3.99 -10.07 -13.39
C THR A 148 5.49 -9.86 -13.57
N PRO A 149 6.17 -10.63 -14.44
CA PRO A 149 7.57 -10.38 -14.78
C PRO A 149 7.86 -8.93 -15.17
N GLY A 150 7.05 -8.35 -16.05
CA GLY A 150 7.24 -6.97 -16.50
C GLY A 150 7.03 -5.93 -15.38
N ASP A 151 6.00 -6.10 -14.55
CA ASP A 151 5.76 -5.21 -13.41
C ASP A 151 6.93 -5.24 -12.42
N LEU A 152 7.54 -6.44 -12.23
CA LEU A 152 8.67 -6.58 -11.32
C LEU A 152 9.93 -5.89 -11.87
N ASP A 153 10.22 -6.04 -13.16
CA ASP A 153 11.37 -5.40 -13.81
C ASP A 153 11.25 -3.87 -13.74
N GLU A 154 10.05 -3.34 -13.96
CA GLU A 154 9.78 -1.90 -13.84
C GLU A 154 9.95 -1.40 -12.39
N LEU A 155 9.40 -2.13 -11.41
CA LEU A 155 9.54 -1.79 -10.00
C LEU A 155 11.02 -1.82 -9.57
N ILE A 156 11.80 -2.82 -10.00
CA ILE A 156 13.26 -2.89 -9.76
C ILE A 156 13.95 -1.63 -10.26
N GLY A 157 13.62 -1.18 -11.47
CA GLY A 157 14.18 0.05 -12.04
C GLY A 157 13.89 1.28 -11.18
N PHE A 158 12.65 1.45 -10.69
CA PHE A 158 12.30 2.56 -9.79
C PHE A 158 12.99 2.49 -8.44
N VAL A 159 13.05 1.31 -7.81
CA VAL A 159 13.73 1.14 -6.52
C VAL A 159 15.21 1.46 -6.64
N ALA A 160 15.88 1.01 -7.69
CA ALA A 160 17.29 1.29 -7.96
C ALA A 160 17.54 2.80 -8.15
N ALA A 161 16.69 3.48 -8.92
CA ALA A 161 16.80 4.93 -9.11
C ALA A 161 16.64 5.69 -7.78
N GLU A 162 15.64 5.34 -6.97
CA GLU A 162 15.43 5.99 -5.66
C GLU A 162 16.55 5.67 -4.66
N ALA A 163 17.14 4.47 -4.67
CA ALA A 163 18.28 4.11 -3.84
C ALA A 163 19.50 4.98 -4.17
N ASN A 164 19.76 5.19 -5.47
CA ASN A 164 20.87 6.04 -5.93
C ASN A 164 20.72 7.52 -5.53
N HIS A 165 19.47 8.01 -5.41
CA HIS A 165 19.17 9.41 -5.04
C HIS A 165 18.79 9.57 -3.56
N ALA A 166 18.91 8.50 -2.75
CA ALA A 166 18.50 8.55 -1.35
C ALA A 166 19.34 9.55 -0.53
N ALA A 167 18.68 10.52 0.09
CA ALA A 167 19.30 11.60 0.86
C ALA A 167 19.96 11.12 2.17
N SER A 168 19.62 9.92 2.68
CA SER A 168 20.20 9.38 3.91
C SER A 168 20.69 7.95 3.73
N ARG A 169 21.78 7.61 4.44
CA ARG A 169 22.35 6.25 4.44
C ARG A 169 21.33 5.21 4.88
N ARG A 170 20.51 5.51 5.89
CA ARG A 170 19.49 4.59 6.41
C ARG A 170 18.40 4.30 5.36
N ARG A 171 17.93 5.35 4.64
CA ARG A 171 16.95 5.17 3.56
C ARG A 171 17.54 4.33 2.43
N ARG A 172 18.77 4.63 2.01
CA ARG A 172 19.48 3.86 0.98
C ARG A 172 19.56 2.39 1.36
N GLN A 173 20.02 2.06 2.56
CA GLN A 173 20.16 0.68 3.02
C GLN A 173 18.83 -0.09 3.00
N ARG A 174 17.70 0.55 3.37
CA ARG A 174 16.37 -0.08 3.29
C ARG A 174 15.94 -0.34 1.84
N LEU A 175 16.24 0.59 0.93
CA LEU A 175 15.95 0.43 -0.48
C LEU A 175 16.84 -0.62 -1.13
N ASP A 176 18.11 -0.68 -0.78
CA ASP A 176 19.05 -1.73 -1.24
C ASP A 176 18.56 -3.12 -0.80
N THR A 177 18.10 -3.27 0.45
CA THR A 177 17.52 -4.53 0.92
C THR A 177 16.27 -4.92 0.12
N ALA A 178 15.40 -3.96 -0.19
CA ALA A 178 14.22 -4.20 -1.02
C ALA A 178 14.62 -4.57 -2.46
N LEU A 179 15.59 -3.87 -3.03
CA LEU A 179 16.13 -4.12 -4.37
C LEU A 179 16.72 -5.53 -4.49
N ASP A 180 17.49 -5.96 -3.50
CA ASP A 180 18.07 -7.30 -3.46
C ASP A 180 16.99 -8.38 -3.43
N ALA A 181 15.95 -8.19 -2.59
CA ALA A 181 14.83 -9.13 -2.50
C ALA A 181 14.08 -9.26 -3.86
N LEU A 182 13.76 -8.14 -4.50
CA LEU A 182 13.09 -8.11 -5.80
C LEU A 182 13.97 -8.73 -6.90
N SER A 183 15.27 -8.39 -6.92
CA SER A 183 16.22 -8.89 -7.91
C SER A 183 16.47 -10.40 -7.78
N ASN A 184 16.51 -10.92 -6.55
CA ASN A 184 16.62 -12.35 -6.30
C ASN A 184 15.37 -13.09 -6.79
N ALA A 185 14.18 -12.56 -6.52
CA ALA A 185 12.94 -13.11 -7.02
C ALA A 185 12.86 -13.08 -8.57
N ALA A 186 13.39 -12.05 -9.21
CA ALA A 186 13.45 -11.97 -10.67
C ALA A 186 14.39 -13.03 -11.28
N ARG A 187 15.48 -13.39 -10.60
CA ARG A 187 16.46 -14.41 -11.04
C ARG A 187 16.02 -15.85 -10.80
N ALA A 188 15.11 -16.08 -9.87
CA ALA A 188 14.61 -17.42 -9.51
C ALA A 188 13.53 -17.96 -10.48
N ARG A 189 13.27 -17.27 -11.59
CA ARG A 189 12.25 -17.58 -12.60
C ARG A 189 12.74 -18.56 -13.65
#